data_5d9d0c658bb8aa7ee33fac543388f569
#
_entry.id   5d9d0c658bb8aa7ee33fac543388f569
#
_cell.length_a   1.000
_cell.length_b   1.000
_cell.length_c   1.000
_cell.angle_alpha   90.00
_cell.angle_beta   90.00
_cell.angle_gamma   90.00
#
_symmetry.space_group_name_H-M   'P 1'
#
loop_
_entity.id
_entity.type
_entity.pdbx_description
1 polymer ?
#
loop_
_entity_poly.entity_id
_entity_poly.type
_entity_poly.pdbx_seq_one_letter_code
_entity_poly.pdbx_strand_id
1 'polypeptide(L)'
;MKFGVREICDVVLKAKAAQKIGNKIFYANEPVIYFDTLKTSSMEGAATTVYAQGGRGNSRLVAWEGERTITFTMEDALISPEGFMILSGAGLVDASAGKPIYQHMTETIDASRVSVAEGTITIKVSQKPYLGDMDGDIFVPATQNLAYVMFKKDGELVSEPFIPVHENLVEQNGYFNLRVQAHTAYDELAKGEATDAHKYEIADRDGFWKTADGFDSVLVDYYVARESDAQQIEITADKFGGNYYLEASTLFRDERGVDMPAEFIIPNCKVQSNFTFTMASSGDPSTFTFTMDAFPDYTRFDHSKKVLAAIQIIKDAGSQDLHRHSTAHEAAHDKLTF
;
A
#
# COMPACT_ATOMS: atom_id res chain seq x y z
N MET A 1 -9.21 41.96 14.57
CA MET A 1 -8.29 41.56 13.50
C MET A 1 -9.04 40.56 12.66
N LYS A 2 -9.12 40.78 11.36
CA LYS A 2 -9.73 39.86 10.39
C LYS A 2 -8.60 39.21 9.60
N PHE A 3 -8.71 37.93 9.27
CA PHE A 3 -7.73 37.20 8.51
C PHE A 3 -8.42 36.26 7.54
N GLY A 4 -7.74 35.95 6.44
CA GLY A 4 -8.10 34.90 5.49
C GLY A 4 -7.16 33.72 5.63
N VAL A 5 -7.64 32.54 5.31
CA VAL A 5 -6.88 31.29 5.27
C VAL A 5 -6.85 30.81 3.82
N ARG A 6 -5.67 30.56 3.28
CA ARG A 6 -5.50 30.11 1.90
C ARG A 6 -4.50 28.98 1.76
N GLU A 7 -3.48 28.96 2.61
CA GLU A 7 -2.42 27.95 2.57
C GLU A 7 -2.90 26.61 3.13
N ILE A 8 -2.40 25.53 2.56
CA ILE A 8 -2.52 24.19 3.13
C ILE A 8 -1.68 24.06 4.39
N CYS A 9 -1.96 23.05 5.21
CA CYS A 9 -1.18 22.79 6.40
C CYS A 9 -0.05 21.79 6.11
N ASP A 10 1.12 22.02 6.71
CA ASP A 10 2.12 20.98 6.95
C ASP A 10 1.75 20.28 8.24
N VAL A 11 1.61 18.95 8.22
CA VAL A 11 1.05 18.21 9.34
C VAL A 11 2.06 17.21 9.91
N VAL A 12 2.25 17.25 11.22
CA VAL A 12 3.03 16.28 11.97
C VAL A 12 2.11 15.48 12.89
N LEU A 13 2.14 14.16 12.75
CA LEU A 13 1.52 13.26 13.73
C LEU A 13 2.57 12.73 14.70
N LYS A 14 2.28 12.84 15.99
CA LYS A 14 3.15 12.35 17.07
C LYS A 14 2.42 11.23 17.83
N ALA A 15 3.17 10.23 18.26
CA ALA A 15 2.61 9.14 19.06
C ALA A 15 2.02 9.65 20.37
N LYS A 16 0.78 9.29 20.68
CA LYS A 16 0.14 9.67 21.95
C LYS A 16 0.64 8.82 23.12
N ALA A 17 0.93 7.56 22.87
CA ALA A 17 1.51 6.59 23.80
C ALA A 17 2.56 5.75 23.06
N ALA A 18 3.33 4.94 23.79
CA ALA A 18 4.23 3.99 23.15
C ALA A 18 3.43 3.03 22.27
N GLN A 19 3.77 2.99 20.98
CA GLN A 19 3.10 2.16 19.99
C GLN A 19 4.08 1.61 18.95
N LYS A 20 3.78 0.44 18.44
CA LYS A 20 4.54 -0.17 17.36
C LYS A 20 3.84 0.09 16.03
N ILE A 21 4.56 0.68 15.09
CA ILE A 21 4.09 0.89 13.71
C ILE A 21 5.10 0.20 12.78
N GLY A 22 4.67 -0.81 12.07
CA GLY A 22 5.57 -1.67 11.31
C GLY A 22 6.61 -2.36 12.22
N ASN A 23 7.88 -2.18 11.90
CA ASN A 23 9.00 -2.72 12.68
C ASN A 23 9.56 -1.75 13.72
N LYS A 24 9.07 -0.50 13.77
CA LYS A 24 9.57 0.56 14.62
C LYS A 24 8.67 0.79 15.83
N ILE A 25 9.27 1.01 16.99
CA ILE A 25 8.56 1.41 18.21
C ILE A 25 8.73 2.92 18.35
N PHE A 26 7.61 3.61 18.49
CA PHE A 26 7.55 5.04 18.79
C PHE A 26 7.13 5.23 20.24
N TYR A 27 7.83 6.11 20.94
CA TYR A 27 7.46 6.48 22.28
C TYR A 27 6.53 7.69 22.30
N ALA A 28 5.90 7.94 23.43
CA ALA A 28 4.99 9.08 23.59
C ALA A 28 5.66 10.39 23.17
N ASN A 29 4.98 11.18 22.36
CA ASN A 29 5.42 12.46 21.79
C ASN A 29 6.50 12.40 20.71
N GLU A 30 6.96 11.22 20.28
CA GLU A 30 7.83 11.11 19.11
C GLU A 30 7.05 11.37 17.82
N PRO A 31 7.65 12.10 16.85
CA PRO A 31 7.07 12.24 15.52
C PRO A 31 6.99 10.88 14.84
N VAL A 32 5.83 10.55 14.34
CA VAL A 32 5.56 9.30 13.62
C VAL A 32 5.67 9.53 12.13
N ILE A 33 5.04 10.60 11.64
CA ILE A 33 5.02 10.98 10.23
C ILE A 33 4.88 12.48 10.07
N TYR A 34 5.44 12.99 9.00
CA TYR A 34 5.31 14.35 8.53
C TYR A 34 4.70 14.36 7.13
N PHE A 35 3.60 15.07 6.96
CA PHE A 35 2.91 15.26 5.69
C PHE A 35 3.24 16.63 5.15
N ASP A 36 4.02 16.69 4.09
CA ASP A 36 4.46 17.89 3.39
C ASP A 36 3.99 17.95 1.92
N THR A 37 3.27 16.91 1.47
CA THR A 37 2.75 16.78 0.10
C THR A 37 1.23 16.89 0.03
N LEU A 38 0.61 17.50 1.04
CA LEU A 38 -0.84 17.67 1.09
C LEU A 38 -1.34 18.55 -0.05
N LYS A 39 -2.47 18.18 -0.64
CA LYS A 39 -3.23 18.99 -1.61
C LYS A 39 -4.30 19.82 -0.94
N THR A 40 -4.94 19.26 0.08
CA THR A 40 -6.00 19.94 0.84
C THR A 40 -5.85 19.62 2.32
N SER A 41 -6.26 20.55 3.15
CA SER A 41 -6.45 20.33 4.58
C SER A 41 -7.66 21.15 5.06
N SER A 42 -8.47 20.54 5.91
CA SER A 42 -9.66 21.18 6.46
C SER A 42 -9.92 20.74 7.89
N MET A 43 -10.47 21.64 8.69
CA MET A 43 -10.97 21.35 10.02
C MET A 43 -12.44 21.71 10.10
N GLU A 44 -13.28 20.75 10.41
CA GLU A 44 -14.72 20.90 10.57
C GLU A 44 -15.10 20.77 12.04
N GLY A 45 -15.96 21.68 12.50
CA GLY A 45 -16.57 21.62 13.83
C GLY A 45 -18.08 21.48 13.71
N ALA A 46 -18.67 20.47 14.35
CA ALA A 46 -20.10 20.27 14.42
C ALA A 46 -20.61 20.20 15.87
N ALA A 47 -21.86 20.56 16.08
CA ALA A 47 -22.53 20.42 17.36
C ALA A 47 -23.95 19.91 17.14
N THR A 48 -24.42 19.00 17.99
CA THR A 48 -25.81 18.57 18.02
C THR A 48 -26.64 19.55 18.84
N THR A 49 -27.89 19.78 18.45
CA THR A 49 -28.82 20.62 19.20
C THR A 49 -30.09 19.85 19.50
N VAL A 50 -30.46 19.81 20.77
CA VAL A 50 -31.72 19.21 21.22
C VAL A 50 -32.70 20.32 21.54
N TYR A 51 -33.94 20.18 21.13
CA TYR A 51 -34.98 21.18 21.32
C TYR A 51 -36.09 20.65 22.24
N ALA A 52 -36.48 21.44 23.22
CA ALA A 52 -37.80 21.27 23.80
C ALA A 52 -38.84 21.87 22.85
N GLN A 53 -39.84 21.10 22.55
CA GLN A 53 -40.95 21.49 21.69
C GLN A 53 -42.27 21.31 22.47
N GLY A 54 -43.26 22.23 22.20
CA GLY A 54 -44.54 22.13 22.87
C GLY A 54 -45.45 23.30 22.50
N GLY A 55 -46.65 23.26 23.05
CA GLY A 55 -47.68 24.26 22.78
C GLY A 55 -48.41 24.01 21.46
N ARG A 56 -49.35 24.93 21.13
CA ARG A 56 -50.15 24.86 19.91
C ARG A 56 -49.24 25.10 18.69
N GLY A 57 -49.10 24.09 17.82
CA GLY A 57 -48.23 24.14 16.66
C GLY A 57 -46.84 23.49 16.90
N ASN A 58 -46.58 22.89 18.07
CA ASN A 58 -45.35 22.20 18.41
C ASN A 58 -44.08 22.95 18.10
N SER A 59 -44.05 24.26 18.40
CA SER A 59 -42.91 25.15 18.15
C SER A 59 -41.72 24.80 19.06
N ARG A 60 -40.50 25.07 18.58
CA ARG A 60 -39.25 24.97 19.35
C ARG A 60 -39.25 26.06 20.42
N LEU A 61 -39.20 25.67 21.70
CA LEU A 61 -39.25 26.59 22.84
C LEU A 61 -37.88 26.87 23.45
N VAL A 62 -37.04 25.86 23.56
CA VAL A 62 -35.72 25.93 24.14
C VAL A 62 -34.77 25.04 23.32
N ALA A 63 -33.54 25.48 23.16
CA ALA A 63 -32.45 24.71 22.52
C ALA A 63 -31.36 24.43 23.54
N TRP A 64 -30.84 23.24 23.55
CA TRP A 64 -29.64 22.85 24.27
C TRP A 64 -28.60 22.32 23.27
N GLU A 65 -27.36 22.80 23.38
CA GLU A 65 -26.24 22.25 22.65
C GLU A 65 -25.87 20.90 23.31
N GLY A 66 -25.71 19.87 22.46
CA GLY A 66 -25.29 18.54 22.85
C GLY A 66 -23.82 18.29 22.58
N GLU A 67 -23.52 17.15 21.94
CA GLU A 67 -22.16 16.76 21.60
C GLU A 67 -21.54 17.73 20.60
N ARG A 68 -20.28 18.12 20.87
CA ARG A 68 -19.44 18.87 19.94
C ARG A 68 -18.32 17.97 19.41
N THR A 69 -18.20 17.91 18.09
CA THR A 69 -17.16 17.14 17.38
C THR A 69 -16.26 18.06 16.60
N ILE A 70 -14.99 17.71 16.49
CA ILE A 70 -14.03 18.30 15.56
C ILE A 70 -13.42 17.18 14.74
N THR A 71 -13.41 17.35 13.43
CA THR A 71 -12.81 16.44 12.47
C THR A 71 -11.80 17.20 11.65
N PHE A 72 -10.60 16.64 11.51
CA PHE A 72 -9.55 17.17 10.65
C PHE A 72 -9.40 16.23 9.45
N THR A 73 -9.53 16.77 8.24
CA THR A 73 -9.40 16.01 7.00
C THR A 73 -8.28 16.59 6.15
N MET A 74 -7.44 15.72 5.64
CA MET A 74 -6.36 16.08 4.72
C MET A 74 -6.29 15.09 3.56
N GLU A 75 -5.94 15.60 2.38
CA GLU A 75 -5.67 14.80 1.19
C GLU A 75 -4.20 14.91 0.84
N ASP A 76 -3.54 13.75 0.74
CA ASP A 76 -2.14 13.66 0.34
C ASP A 76 -2.04 13.29 -1.14
N ALA A 77 -1.13 13.95 -1.85
CA ALA A 77 -0.83 13.67 -3.25
C ALA A 77 0.02 12.40 -3.43
N LEU A 78 0.84 12.08 -2.42
CA LEU A 78 1.74 10.93 -2.42
C LEU A 78 1.50 10.13 -1.15
N ILE A 79 1.39 8.82 -1.29
CA ILE A 79 1.30 7.94 -0.13
C ILE A 79 2.63 7.24 0.11
N SER A 80 3.09 7.28 1.36
CA SER A 80 4.17 6.44 1.83
C SER A 80 3.62 5.14 2.45
N PRO A 81 4.40 4.04 2.47
CA PRO A 81 4.01 2.83 3.20
C PRO A 81 3.69 3.10 4.67
N GLU A 82 4.44 4.01 5.30
CA GLU A 82 4.23 4.44 6.69
C GLU A 82 2.90 5.18 6.86
N GLY A 83 2.57 6.10 5.94
CA GLY A 83 1.29 6.81 5.92
C GLY A 83 0.12 5.84 5.80
N PHE A 84 0.24 4.85 4.92
CA PHE A 84 -0.79 3.83 4.76
C PHE A 84 -0.93 2.93 5.99
N MET A 85 0.17 2.58 6.67
CA MET A 85 0.11 1.84 7.94
C MET A 85 -0.62 2.62 9.04
N ILE A 86 -0.38 3.92 9.14
CA ILE A 86 -1.06 4.79 10.10
C ILE A 86 -2.56 4.83 9.82
N LEU A 87 -2.94 4.94 8.56
CA LEU A 87 -4.33 4.98 8.11
C LEU A 87 -5.05 3.66 8.38
N SER A 88 -4.47 2.54 7.97
CA SER A 88 -5.12 1.23 8.02
C SER A 88 -4.90 0.47 9.32
N GLY A 89 -3.92 0.87 10.14
CA GLY A 89 -3.43 0.07 11.27
C GLY A 89 -2.65 -1.18 10.83
N ALA A 90 -2.30 -1.28 9.55
CA ALA A 90 -1.64 -2.43 8.95
C ALA A 90 -0.23 -2.69 9.50
N GLY A 91 0.25 -3.91 9.34
CA GLY A 91 1.65 -4.27 9.53
C GLY A 91 2.46 -4.02 8.25
N LEU A 92 3.73 -3.65 8.39
CA LEU A 92 4.70 -3.65 7.30
C LEU A 92 5.64 -4.83 7.47
N VAL A 93 5.83 -5.56 6.40
CA VAL A 93 6.78 -6.68 6.32
C VAL A 93 7.80 -6.31 5.28
N ASP A 94 9.07 -6.24 5.68
CA ASP A 94 10.20 -6.10 4.77
C ASP A 94 10.66 -7.50 4.34
N ALA A 95 10.97 -7.65 3.06
CA ALA A 95 11.51 -8.87 2.53
C ALA A 95 12.88 -9.20 3.14
N SER A 96 13.11 -10.47 3.43
CA SER A 96 14.41 -10.99 3.87
C SER A 96 14.56 -12.44 3.44
N ALA A 97 15.77 -12.97 3.49
CA ALA A 97 16.04 -14.37 3.15
C ALA A 97 15.24 -15.36 4.01
N GLY A 98 14.96 -15.01 5.30
CA GLY A 98 14.12 -15.82 6.17
C GLY A 98 12.61 -15.58 6.04
N LYS A 99 12.21 -14.52 5.33
CA LYS A 99 10.81 -14.15 5.07
C LYS A 99 10.70 -13.47 3.70
N PRO A 100 10.78 -14.22 2.60
CA PRO A 100 10.65 -13.64 1.27
C PRO A 100 9.22 -13.17 1.00
N ILE A 101 9.09 -12.18 0.12
CA ILE A 101 7.82 -11.75 -0.45
C ILE A 101 7.69 -12.36 -1.83
N TYR A 102 6.59 -13.05 -2.07
CA TYR A 102 6.35 -13.74 -3.34
C TYR A 102 5.64 -12.81 -4.31
N GLN A 103 6.37 -12.39 -5.35
CA GLN A 103 5.83 -11.59 -6.43
C GLN A 103 5.25 -12.48 -7.51
N HIS A 104 3.96 -12.31 -7.80
CA HIS A 104 3.33 -12.95 -8.96
C HIS A 104 3.82 -12.31 -10.26
N MET A 105 4.19 -13.13 -11.22
CA MET A 105 4.67 -12.72 -12.55
C MET A 105 4.02 -13.53 -13.64
N THR A 106 3.77 -12.86 -14.75
CA THR A 106 3.31 -13.48 -15.99
C THR A 106 4.24 -13.03 -17.12
N GLU A 107 4.86 -13.98 -17.82
CA GLU A 107 5.79 -13.70 -18.92
C GLU A 107 5.31 -14.39 -20.20
N THR A 108 5.19 -13.66 -21.29
CA THR A 108 4.98 -14.22 -22.61
C THR A 108 6.32 -14.39 -23.31
N ILE A 109 6.67 -15.60 -23.66
CA ILE A 109 7.99 -16.00 -24.15
C ILE A 109 7.84 -16.47 -25.59
N ASP A 110 8.63 -15.89 -26.49
CA ASP A 110 8.69 -16.26 -27.89
C ASP A 110 9.23 -17.70 -28.06
N ALA A 111 8.69 -18.42 -29.06
CA ALA A 111 9.07 -19.81 -29.34
C ALA A 111 10.59 -20.00 -29.56
N SER A 112 11.33 -18.98 -29.99
CA SER A 112 12.79 -19.02 -30.11
C SER A 112 13.53 -19.22 -28.81
N ARG A 113 12.90 -18.92 -27.66
CA ARG A 113 13.43 -19.18 -26.30
C ARG A 113 12.94 -20.50 -25.71
N VAL A 114 12.29 -21.32 -26.50
CA VAL A 114 11.79 -22.64 -26.13
C VAL A 114 12.56 -23.70 -26.89
N SER A 115 13.00 -24.74 -26.21
CA SER A 115 13.62 -25.89 -26.84
C SER A 115 12.87 -27.18 -26.44
N VAL A 116 12.69 -28.05 -27.42
CA VAL A 116 12.05 -29.37 -27.23
C VAL A 116 13.06 -30.47 -27.52
N ALA A 117 13.34 -31.30 -26.54
CA ALA A 117 14.24 -32.43 -26.69
C ALA A 117 13.79 -33.58 -25.81
N GLU A 118 13.74 -34.80 -26.37
CA GLU A 118 13.50 -36.07 -25.65
C GLU A 118 12.27 -36.04 -24.72
N GLY A 119 11.15 -35.44 -25.20
CA GLY A 119 9.92 -35.33 -24.40
C GLY A 119 9.94 -34.26 -23.30
N THR A 120 11.01 -33.45 -23.24
CA THR A 120 11.15 -32.33 -22.31
C THR A 120 11.10 -31.04 -23.08
N ILE A 121 10.28 -30.11 -22.58
CA ILE A 121 10.20 -28.73 -23.08
C ILE A 121 10.93 -27.84 -22.10
N THR A 122 11.95 -27.14 -22.57
CA THR A 122 12.72 -26.18 -21.77
C THR A 122 12.42 -24.78 -22.22
N ILE A 123 11.99 -23.93 -21.28
CA ILE A 123 11.55 -22.56 -21.48
C ILE A 123 12.50 -21.65 -20.72
N LYS A 124 13.07 -20.67 -21.40
CA LYS A 124 13.98 -19.68 -20.80
C LYS A 124 13.18 -18.51 -20.23
N VAL A 125 12.98 -18.45 -18.92
CA VAL A 125 12.31 -17.37 -18.20
C VAL A 125 13.31 -16.36 -17.70
N SER A 126 12.89 -15.09 -17.56
CA SER A 126 13.77 -13.97 -17.20
C SER A 126 14.06 -13.86 -15.71
N GLN A 127 13.18 -14.38 -14.86
CA GLN A 127 13.32 -14.38 -13.40
C GLN A 127 13.27 -15.80 -12.88
N LYS A 128 13.83 -16.06 -11.69
CA LYS A 128 13.81 -17.38 -11.07
C LYS A 128 12.41 -17.73 -10.55
N PRO A 129 11.70 -18.69 -11.16
CA PRO A 129 10.46 -19.20 -10.59
C PRO A 129 10.70 -19.86 -9.23
N TYR A 130 9.82 -19.55 -8.28
CA TYR A 130 9.80 -20.23 -7.00
C TYR A 130 9.07 -21.58 -7.14
N LEU A 131 9.80 -22.67 -7.08
CA LEU A 131 9.28 -24.03 -7.18
C LEU A 131 9.43 -24.80 -5.86
N GLY A 132 10.08 -24.22 -4.86
CA GLY A 132 10.37 -24.80 -3.56
C GLY A 132 11.60 -24.16 -2.91
N ASP A 133 11.93 -24.62 -1.72
CA ASP A 133 13.02 -24.13 -0.90
C ASP A 133 14.26 -25.03 -0.97
N MET A 134 15.39 -24.52 -0.46
CA MET A 134 16.60 -25.30 -0.25
C MET A 134 16.76 -25.58 1.24
N ASP A 135 16.98 -26.85 1.59
CA ASP A 135 17.42 -27.28 2.92
C ASP A 135 18.86 -27.82 2.79
N GLY A 136 19.81 -26.92 3.08
CA GLY A 136 21.22 -27.15 2.73
C GLY A 136 21.40 -27.30 1.22
N ASP A 137 21.90 -28.43 0.77
CA ASP A 137 22.07 -28.79 -0.65
C ASP A 137 20.88 -29.54 -1.27
N ILE A 138 19.83 -29.77 -0.48
CA ILE A 138 18.66 -30.52 -0.90
C ILE A 138 17.54 -29.57 -1.31
N PHE A 139 17.00 -29.74 -2.52
CA PHE A 139 15.83 -29.07 -2.97
C PHE A 139 14.56 -29.68 -2.37
N VAL A 140 13.77 -28.87 -1.68
CA VAL A 140 12.47 -29.25 -1.11
C VAL A 140 11.37 -28.61 -1.96
N PRO A 141 10.61 -29.39 -2.74
CA PRO A 141 9.54 -28.85 -3.58
C PRO A 141 8.47 -28.10 -2.78
N ALA A 142 7.89 -27.08 -3.37
CA ALA A 142 6.73 -26.41 -2.81
C ALA A 142 5.57 -27.42 -2.65
N THR A 143 4.77 -27.24 -1.60
CA THR A 143 3.60 -28.09 -1.33
C THR A 143 2.44 -27.87 -2.30
N GLN A 144 2.48 -26.78 -3.05
CA GLN A 144 1.49 -26.41 -4.05
C GLN A 144 2.19 -26.07 -5.37
N ASN A 145 1.49 -26.27 -6.47
CA ASN A 145 1.98 -25.83 -7.78
C ASN A 145 1.88 -24.31 -7.87
N LEU A 146 3.02 -23.64 -7.97
CA LEU A 146 3.13 -22.17 -7.98
C LEU A 146 3.62 -21.64 -9.34
N ALA A 147 3.75 -22.53 -10.34
CA ALA A 147 4.08 -22.13 -11.69
C ALA A 147 3.27 -22.98 -12.70
N TYR A 148 2.83 -22.32 -13.76
CA TYR A 148 2.08 -22.92 -14.85
C TYR A 148 2.61 -22.44 -16.19
N VAL A 149 2.58 -23.32 -17.17
CA VAL A 149 3.01 -23.06 -18.54
C VAL A 149 1.85 -23.33 -19.48
N MET A 150 1.52 -22.37 -20.32
CA MET A 150 0.46 -22.46 -21.30
C MET A 150 0.99 -22.03 -22.66
N PHE A 151 0.66 -22.80 -23.72
CA PHE A 151 1.13 -22.52 -25.07
C PHE A 151 0.10 -21.66 -25.80
N LYS A 152 0.60 -20.73 -26.62
CA LYS A 152 -0.21 -19.80 -27.41
C LYS A 152 0.12 -19.92 -28.88
N LYS A 153 -0.90 -19.70 -29.70
CA LYS A 153 -0.78 -19.56 -31.16
C LYS A 153 -1.71 -18.45 -31.63
N ASP A 154 -1.19 -17.54 -32.44
CA ASP A 154 -1.95 -16.39 -32.96
C ASP A 154 -2.61 -15.54 -31.83
N GLY A 155 -1.96 -15.52 -30.64
CA GLY A 155 -2.43 -14.78 -29.47
C GLY A 155 -3.41 -15.52 -28.58
N GLU A 156 -3.92 -16.70 -28.97
CA GLU A 156 -4.86 -17.50 -28.19
C GLU A 156 -4.16 -18.69 -27.49
N LEU A 157 -4.71 -19.12 -26.36
CA LEU A 157 -4.24 -20.32 -25.66
C LEU A 157 -4.64 -21.57 -26.42
N VAL A 158 -3.66 -22.44 -26.72
CA VAL A 158 -3.87 -23.69 -27.46
C VAL A 158 -3.60 -24.94 -26.63
N SER A 159 -3.30 -24.75 -25.33
CA SER A 159 -3.07 -25.84 -24.39
C SER A 159 -3.73 -25.61 -23.04
N GLU A 160 -3.98 -26.72 -22.32
CA GLU A 160 -4.21 -26.68 -20.88
C GLU A 160 -2.95 -26.20 -20.14
N PRO A 161 -3.06 -25.75 -18.87
CA PRO A 161 -1.91 -25.40 -18.05
C PRO A 161 -1.05 -26.63 -17.74
N PHE A 162 0.25 -26.56 -18.01
CA PHE A 162 1.23 -27.56 -17.62
C PHE A 162 1.96 -27.14 -16.36
N ILE A 163 2.26 -28.11 -15.51
CA ILE A 163 3.02 -27.90 -14.28
C ILE A 163 4.49 -28.16 -14.60
N PRO A 164 5.40 -27.22 -14.28
CA PRO A 164 6.83 -27.42 -14.45
C PRO A 164 7.37 -28.49 -13.49
N VAL A 165 8.50 -29.07 -13.89
CA VAL A 165 9.26 -30.00 -13.01
C VAL A 165 9.76 -29.20 -11.80
N HIS A 166 9.49 -29.71 -10.61
CA HIS A 166 9.97 -29.13 -9.36
C HIS A 166 11.46 -29.45 -9.19
N GLU A 167 12.30 -28.48 -9.43
CA GLU A 167 13.75 -28.59 -9.33
C GLU A 167 14.38 -27.25 -8.93
N ASN A 168 15.62 -27.29 -8.45
CA ASN A 168 16.37 -26.07 -8.19
C ASN A 168 16.87 -25.49 -9.53
N LEU A 169 16.37 -24.29 -9.85
CA LEU A 169 16.72 -23.59 -11.08
C LEU A 169 17.99 -22.76 -10.89
N VAL A 170 18.95 -22.96 -11.79
CA VAL A 170 20.21 -22.22 -11.83
C VAL A 170 20.21 -21.31 -13.05
N GLU A 171 20.71 -20.10 -12.85
CA GLU A 171 20.84 -19.11 -13.92
C GLU A 171 21.87 -19.58 -14.98
N GLN A 172 21.47 -19.47 -16.24
CA GLN A 172 22.31 -19.76 -17.40
C GLN A 172 22.14 -18.65 -18.45
N ASN A 173 23.20 -17.89 -18.71
CA ASN A 173 23.21 -16.81 -19.71
C ASN A 173 22.09 -15.77 -19.51
N GLY A 174 21.80 -15.40 -18.27
CA GLY A 174 20.78 -14.41 -17.93
C GLY A 174 19.33 -14.96 -17.90
N TYR A 175 19.16 -16.29 -17.99
CA TYR A 175 17.86 -16.94 -17.96
C TYR A 175 17.83 -18.12 -17.00
N PHE A 176 16.64 -18.48 -16.55
CA PHE A 176 16.37 -19.72 -15.81
C PHE A 176 15.65 -20.70 -16.73
N ASN A 177 16.14 -21.94 -16.77
CA ASN A 177 15.58 -22.98 -17.63
C ASN A 177 14.44 -23.70 -16.88
N LEU A 178 13.21 -23.33 -17.16
CA LEU A 178 12.02 -23.98 -16.62
C LEU A 178 11.68 -25.19 -17.51
N ARG A 179 11.55 -26.37 -16.93
CA ARG A 179 11.31 -27.62 -17.67
C ARG A 179 9.89 -28.11 -17.47
N VAL A 180 9.25 -28.54 -18.54
CA VAL A 180 7.98 -29.24 -18.53
C VAL A 180 8.18 -30.59 -19.19
N GLN A 181 7.76 -31.66 -18.50
CA GLN A 181 7.77 -32.98 -19.08
C GLN A 181 6.38 -33.37 -19.55
N ALA A 182 6.25 -33.82 -20.79
CA ALA A 182 4.97 -34.26 -21.36
C ALA A 182 4.35 -35.39 -20.52
N HIS A 183 5.18 -36.27 -19.95
CA HIS A 183 4.74 -37.38 -19.09
C HIS A 183 4.13 -36.97 -17.75
N THR A 184 4.64 -35.89 -17.11
CA THR A 184 4.11 -35.47 -15.79
C THR A 184 2.70 -34.87 -15.92
N ALA A 185 2.44 -34.13 -17.00
CA ALA A 185 1.10 -33.64 -17.29
C ALA A 185 0.11 -34.81 -17.54
N TYR A 186 0.59 -35.90 -18.14
CA TYR A 186 -0.22 -37.09 -18.38
C TYR A 186 -0.56 -37.84 -17.08
N ASP A 187 0.39 -38.02 -16.15
CA ASP A 187 0.18 -38.73 -14.90
C ASP A 187 -0.72 -38.00 -13.92
N GLU A 188 -0.67 -36.69 -13.91
CA GLU A 188 -1.57 -35.85 -13.08
C GLU A 188 -3.01 -35.81 -13.64
N LEU A 189 -3.17 -35.75 -14.95
CA LEU A 189 -4.48 -35.88 -15.61
C LEU A 189 -5.05 -37.30 -15.52
N ALA A 190 -4.20 -38.34 -15.50
CA ALA A 190 -4.62 -39.73 -15.38
C ALA A 190 -5.08 -40.10 -13.97
N LYS A 191 -4.70 -39.37 -12.93
CA LYS A 191 -5.19 -39.55 -11.55
C LYS A 191 -6.63 -39.11 -11.35
N GLY A 192 -7.17 -38.33 -12.28
CA GLY A 192 -8.57 -37.90 -12.28
C GLY A 192 -9.29 -38.42 -13.52
N GLU A 193 -9.84 -39.67 -13.47
CA GLU A 193 -10.77 -40.23 -14.45
C GLU A 193 -10.58 -39.80 -15.93
N ALA A 194 -9.34 -39.89 -16.45
CA ALA A 194 -9.06 -39.60 -17.84
C ALA A 194 -9.68 -40.69 -18.70
N THR A 195 -10.70 -40.34 -19.48
CA THR A 195 -11.27 -41.22 -20.50
C THR A 195 -10.23 -41.49 -21.60
N ASP A 196 -10.35 -42.59 -22.33
CA ASP A 196 -9.44 -42.92 -23.43
C ASP A 196 -9.30 -41.82 -24.49
N ALA A 197 -10.30 -40.95 -24.62
CA ALA A 197 -10.27 -39.75 -25.50
C ALA A 197 -9.16 -38.77 -25.08
N HIS A 198 -8.93 -38.55 -23.77
CA HIS A 198 -7.84 -37.70 -23.29
C HIS A 198 -6.44 -38.26 -23.56
N LYS A 199 -6.32 -39.59 -23.57
CA LYS A 199 -5.06 -40.23 -23.94
C LYS A 199 -4.66 -39.98 -25.40
N TYR A 200 -5.61 -39.96 -26.30
CA TYR A 200 -5.37 -39.69 -27.72
C TYR A 200 -5.02 -38.22 -27.97
N GLU A 201 -5.67 -37.29 -27.29
CA GLU A 201 -5.34 -35.86 -27.38
C GLU A 201 -3.91 -35.56 -26.89
N ILE A 202 -3.44 -36.27 -25.85
CA ILE A 202 -2.09 -36.10 -25.31
C ILE A 202 -1.05 -36.77 -26.21
N ALA A 203 -1.37 -37.89 -26.84
CA ALA A 203 -0.50 -38.58 -27.82
C ALA A 203 -0.35 -37.72 -29.10
N ASP A 204 -1.43 -37.10 -29.59
CA ASP A 204 -1.39 -36.12 -30.70
C ASP A 204 -0.62 -34.87 -30.32
N ARG A 205 -0.72 -34.41 -29.08
CA ARG A 205 0.09 -33.31 -28.54
C ARG A 205 1.58 -33.62 -28.51
N ASP A 206 2.00 -34.87 -28.35
CA ASP A 206 3.40 -35.29 -28.45
C ASP A 206 3.96 -35.03 -29.88
N GLY A 207 3.14 -35.13 -30.90
CA GLY A 207 3.44 -34.68 -32.25
C GLY A 207 3.44 -33.15 -32.40
N PHE A 208 2.54 -32.49 -31.72
CA PHE A 208 2.41 -31.00 -31.67
C PHE A 208 3.65 -30.34 -31.06
N TRP A 209 4.24 -30.93 -30.01
CA TRP A 209 5.43 -30.38 -29.35
C TRP A 209 6.73 -30.59 -30.13
N LYS A 210 6.74 -31.54 -31.08
CA LYS A 210 7.94 -31.85 -31.88
C LYS A 210 8.19 -30.87 -33.01
N THR A 211 7.23 -30.04 -33.35
CA THR A 211 7.34 -29.05 -34.41
C THR A 211 7.08 -27.66 -33.85
N ALA A 212 8.01 -26.73 -34.10
CA ALA A 212 7.83 -25.30 -33.75
C ALA A 212 6.58 -24.66 -34.41
N ASP A 213 5.89 -25.39 -35.25
CA ASP A 213 4.67 -24.95 -35.96
C ASP A 213 3.41 -25.04 -35.09
N GLY A 214 3.48 -25.69 -33.93
CA GLY A 214 2.36 -25.86 -33.02
C GLY A 214 2.03 -24.66 -32.14
N PHE A 215 2.99 -23.78 -31.87
CA PHE A 215 2.82 -22.57 -31.06
C PHE A 215 3.80 -21.50 -31.50
N ASP A 216 3.47 -20.24 -31.26
CA ASP A 216 4.34 -19.08 -31.52
C ASP A 216 4.94 -18.50 -30.24
N SER A 217 4.27 -18.69 -29.13
CA SER A 217 4.66 -18.16 -27.84
C SER A 217 4.17 -19.03 -26.67
N VAL A 218 4.77 -18.84 -25.52
CA VAL A 218 4.46 -19.54 -24.28
C VAL A 218 4.16 -18.50 -23.20
N LEU A 219 3.01 -18.64 -22.56
CA LEU A 219 2.65 -17.88 -21.38
C LEU A 219 3.09 -18.68 -20.15
N VAL A 220 3.95 -18.07 -19.33
CA VAL A 220 4.38 -18.63 -18.08
C VAL A 220 3.84 -17.76 -16.95
N ASP A 221 3.07 -18.36 -16.07
CA ASP A 221 2.54 -17.78 -14.84
C ASP A 221 3.30 -18.39 -13.67
N TYR A 222 3.93 -17.55 -12.83
CA TYR A 222 4.78 -18.04 -11.77
C TYR A 222 5.00 -16.98 -10.67
N TYR A 223 5.55 -17.42 -9.53
CA TYR A 223 5.96 -16.56 -8.45
C TYR A 223 7.48 -16.46 -8.36
N VAL A 224 7.97 -15.31 -7.97
CA VAL A 224 9.38 -15.03 -7.69
C VAL A 224 9.54 -14.71 -6.22
N ALA A 225 10.42 -15.38 -5.51
CA ALA A 225 10.75 -15.05 -4.13
C ALA A 225 11.68 -13.83 -4.11
N ARG A 226 11.21 -12.73 -3.53
CA ARG A 226 11.99 -11.51 -3.30
C ARG A 226 12.50 -11.52 -1.87
N GLU A 227 13.81 -11.61 -1.70
CA GLU A 227 14.48 -11.64 -0.40
C GLU A 227 15.00 -10.27 0.03
N SER A 228 14.95 -9.29 -0.85
CA SER A 228 15.30 -7.89 -0.62
C SER A 228 14.46 -6.97 -1.50
N ASP A 229 14.50 -5.67 -1.23
CA ASP A 229 13.90 -4.61 -2.05
C ASP A 229 12.40 -4.80 -2.34
N ALA A 230 11.69 -5.45 -1.42
CA ALA A 230 10.25 -5.63 -1.47
C ALA A 230 9.62 -5.43 -0.09
N GLN A 231 8.46 -4.82 -0.09
CA GLN A 231 7.67 -4.55 1.12
C GLN A 231 6.23 -5.02 0.90
N GLN A 232 5.64 -5.60 1.93
CA GLN A 232 4.25 -6.02 1.94
C GLN A 232 3.51 -5.34 3.09
N ILE A 233 2.37 -4.72 2.78
CA ILE A 233 1.47 -4.13 3.77
C ILE A 233 0.35 -5.14 4.04
N GLU A 234 0.23 -5.58 5.30
CA GLU A 234 -0.75 -6.56 5.73
C GLU A 234 -1.88 -5.89 6.51
N ILE A 235 -3.06 -5.80 5.90
CA ILE A 235 -4.27 -5.29 6.54
C ILE A 235 -4.97 -6.47 7.21
N THR A 236 -5.06 -6.44 8.54
CA THR A 236 -5.71 -7.50 9.33
C THR A 236 -7.01 -6.99 9.94
N ALA A 237 -7.96 -7.89 10.18
CA ALA A 237 -9.27 -7.55 10.70
C ALA A 237 -9.28 -7.04 12.16
N ASP A 238 -8.20 -7.25 12.89
CA ASP A 238 -8.07 -6.99 14.32
C ASP A 238 -7.20 -5.77 14.65
N LYS A 239 -6.56 -5.13 13.64
CA LYS A 239 -5.69 -3.98 13.84
C LYS A 239 -6.30 -2.72 13.26
N PHE A 240 -6.25 -1.66 14.02
CA PHE A 240 -6.80 -0.35 13.66
C PHE A 240 -5.76 0.74 13.91
N GLY A 241 -5.94 1.89 13.26
CA GLY A 241 -5.10 3.07 13.46
C GLY A 241 -5.03 3.51 14.93
N GLY A 242 -3.88 4.01 15.34
CA GLY A 242 -3.63 4.47 16.70
C GLY A 242 -4.19 5.86 16.99
N ASN A 243 -3.93 6.33 18.21
CA ASN A 243 -4.20 7.70 18.62
C ASN A 243 -2.94 8.55 18.50
N TYR A 244 -3.10 9.77 18.01
CA TYR A 244 -2.01 10.68 17.73
C TYR A 244 -2.25 12.06 18.36
N TYR A 245 -1.16 12.78 18.56
CA TYR A 245 -1.16 14.22 18.79
C TYR A 245 -0.84 14.87 17.42
N LEU A 246 -1.70 15.76 16.96
CA LEU A 246 -1.58 16.42 15.67
C LEU A 246 -1.17 17.87 15.86
N GLU A 247 -0.14 18.29 15.13
CA GLU A 247 0.24 19.69 14.92
C GLU A 247 0.21 19.97 13.41
N ALA A 248 -0.51 21.02 13.00
CA ALA A 248 -0.66 21.42 11.62
C ALA A 248 -0.34 22.90 11.47
N SER A 249 0.77 23.21 10.82
CA SER A 249 1.26 24.57 10.62
C SER A 249 0.76 25.14 9.30
N THR A 250 0.34 26.38 9.28
CA THR A 250 -0.15 27.10 8.09
C THR A 250 0.10 28.60 8.21
N LEU A 251 -0.25 29.34 7.17
CA LEU A 251 -0.19 30.80 7.16
C LEU A 251 -1.57 31.42 7.05
N PHE A 252 -1.87 32.34 7.96
CA PHE A 252 -3.02 33.24 7.86
C PHE A 252 -2.55 34.59 7.34
N ARG A 253 -3.41 35.31 6.60
CA ARG A 253 -3.10 36.62 6.09
C ARG A 253 -4.14 37.64 6.58
N ASP A 254 -3.68 38.74 7.14
CA ASP A 254 -4.57 39.80 7.56
C ASP A 254 -5.07 40.68 6.36
N GLU A 255 -6.04 41.56 6.61
CA GLU A 255 -6.59 42.44 5.60
C GLU A 255 -5.59 43.49 5.06
N ARG A 256 -4.40 43.62 5.67
CA ARG A 256 -3.30 44.51 5.23
C ARG A 256 -2.26 43.73 4.40
N GLY A 257 -2.46 42.43 4.22
CA GLY A 257 -1.55 41.58 3.47
C GLY A 257 -0.36 41.01 4.28
N VAL A 258 -0.41 41.12 5.61
CA VAL A 258 0.64 40.61 6.49
C VAL A 258 0.38 39.12 6.78
N ASP A 259 1.37 38.27 6.53
CA ASP A 259 1.31 36.85 6.82
C ASP A 259 1.60 36.62 8.31
N MET A 260 0.81 35.71 8.90
CA MET A 260 0.89 35.33 10.30
C MET A 260 0.95 33.82 10.38
N PRO A 261 2.03 33.24 10.93
CA PRO A 261 2.05 31.84 11.23
C PRO A 261 0.88 31.43 12.12
N ALA A 262 0.24 30.34 11.77
CA ALA A 262 -0.83 29.75 12.54
C ALA A 262 -0.64 28.26 12.67
N GLU A 263 -1.07 27.72 13.80
CA GLU A 263 -0.93 26.31 14.11
C GLU A 263 -2.26 25.75 14.64
N PHE A 264 -2.70 24.64 14.08
CA PHE A 264 -3.79 23.85 14.60
C PHE A 264 -3.21 22.73 15.44
N ILE A 265 -3.67 22.59 16.66
CA ILE A 265 -3.23 21.56 17.61
C ILE A 265 -4.44 20.72 17.98
N ILE A 266 -4.38 19.42 17.73
CA ILE A 266 -5.36 18.44 18.21
C ILE A 266 -4.65 17.50 19.16
N PRO A 267 -4.88 17.62 20.48
CA PRO A 267 -4.07 16.90 21.48
C PRO A 267 -4.32 15.41 21.53
N ASN A 268 -5.44 14.94 21.02
CA ASN A 268 -5.75 13.53 20.86
C ASN A 268 -6.67 13.36 19.68
N CYS A 269 -6.19 12.73 18.62
CA CYS A 269 -6.99 12.37 17.47
C CYS A 269 -6.80 10.90 17.12
N LYS A 270 -7.84 10.32 16.54
CA LYS A 270 -7.81 8.97 16.00
C LYS A 270 -8.07 9.02 14.51
N VAL A 271 -7.21 8.35 13.75
CA VAL A 271 -7.39 8.22 12.30
C VAL A 271 -8.55 7.26 12.03
N GLN A 272 -9.49 7.65 11.19
CA GLN A 272 -10.50 6.77 10.65
C GLN A 272 -9.85 5.81 9.66
N SER A 273 -10.03 4.52 9.84
CA SER A 273 -9.35 3.48 9.04
C SER A 273 -10.03 3.16 7.70
N ASN A 274 -10.94 4.01 7.24
CA ASN A 274 -11.55 3.89 5.92
C ASN A 274 -10.65 4.53 4.86
N PHE A 275 -10.40 3.80 3.80
CA PHE A 275 -9.60 4.27 2.66
C PHE A 275 -10.16 3.73 1.35
N THR A 276 -9.85 4.40 0.25
CA THR A 276 -10.20 3.97 -1.10
C THR A 276 -8.99 4.17 -2.01
N PHE A 277 -8.61 3.11 -2.70
CA PHE A 277 -7.67 3.19 -3.82
C PHE A 277 -8.45 3.31 -5.12
N THR A 278 -8.23 4.39 -5.85
CA THR A 278 -8.78 4.55 -7.19
C THR A 278 -7.65 4.44 -8.21
N MET A 279 -7.75 3.46 -9.09
CA MET A 279 -6.79 3.24 -10.17
C MET A 279 -7.51 3.47 -11.50
N ALA A 280 -7.02 4.42 -12.30
CA ALA A 280 -7.56 4.75 -13.60
C ALA A 280 -6.45 4.83 -14.64
N SER A 281 -6.75 4.48 -15.88
CA SER A 281 -5.79 4.53 -16.99
C SER A 281 -5.51 5.97 -17.48
N SER A 282 -6.36 6.93 -17.10
CA SER A 282 -6.24 8.35 -17.43
C SER A 282 -6.92 9.19 -16.36
N GLY A 283 -6.52 10.45 -16.20
CA GLY A 283 -7.02 11.39 -15.20
C GLY A 283 -5.95 11.87 -14.25
N ASP A 284 -6.36 12.59 -13.20
CA ASP A 284 -5.45 13.04 -12.16
C ASP A 284 -4.97 11.85 -11.31
N PRO A 285 -3.74 11.88 -10.79
CA PRO A 285 -3.26 10.89 -9.83
C PRO A 285 -4.21 10.76 -8.64
N SER A 286 -4.39 9.53 -8.15
CA SER A 286 -5.19 9.27 -6.96
C SER A 286 -4.59 9.96 -5.75
N THR A 287 -5.45 10.58 -4.94
CA THR A 287 -5.10 11.15 -3.64
C THR A 287 -5.55 10.23 -2.52
N PHE A 288 -4.88 10.34 -1.38
CA PHE A 288 -5.27 9.64 -0.16
C PHE A 288 -5.85 10.59 0.85
N THR A 289 -7.05 10.26 1.32
CA THR A 289 -7.75 11.06 2.32
C THR A 289 -7.53 10.47 3.70
N PHE A 290 -7.02 11.28 4.62
CA PHE A 290 -6.92 10.99 6.03
C PHE A 290 -7.95 11.81 6.78
N THR A 291 -8.86 11.14 7.47
CA THR A 291 -9.85 11.78 8.34
C THR A 291 -9.54 11.43 9.79
N MET A 292 -9.47 12.43 10.64
CA MET A 292 -9.12 12.27 12.05
C MET A 292 -10.20 12.89 12.94
N ASP A 293 -10.72 12.09 13.85
CA ASP A 293 -11.67 12.55 14.88
C ASP A 293 -10.90 13.01 16.12
N ALA A 294 -11.23 14.21 16.58
CA ALA A 294 -10.64 14.79 17.78
C ALA A 294 -11.34 14.33 19.06
N PHE A 295 -10.56 14.03 20.07
CA PHE A 295 -11.01 13.70 21.43
C PHE A 295 -10.50 14.72 22.44
N PRO A 296 -11.27 15.05 23.49
CA PRO A 296 -10.85 16.02 24.49
C PRO A 296 -9.60 15.55 25.23
N ASP A 297 -8.53 16.36 25.21
CA ASP A 297 -7.33 16.12 25.98
C ASP A 297 -6.55 17.42 26.24
N TYR A 298 -5.47 17.33 27.02
CA TYR A 298 -4.60 18.44 27.34
C TYR A 298 -3.60 18.70 26.20
N THR A 299 -3.34 19.97 25.91
CA THR A 299 -2.21 20.34 25.05
C THR A 299 -0.89 20.11 25.80
N ARG A 300 0.24 20.13 25.10
CA ARG A 300 1.58 19.91 25.71
C ARG A 300 1.96 20.95 26.76
N PHE A 301 1.45 22.16 26.60
CA PHE A 301 1.86 23.33 27.41
C PHE A 301 0.76 23.83 28.36
N ASP A 302 -0.49 23.38 28.19
CA ASP A 302 -1.60 23.74 29.06
C ASP A 302 -2.35 22.50 29.54
N HIS A 303 -2.17 22.19 30.81
CA HIS A 303 -2.85 21.08 31.49
C HIS A 303 -4.01 21.57 32.37
N SER A 304 -4.42 22.83 32.24
CA SER A 304 -5.51 23.40 33.06
C SER A 304 -6.90 22.97 32.54
N LYS A 305 -7.03 22.74 31.23
CA LYS A 305 -8.29 22.35 30.60
C LYS A 305 -8.07 21.41 29.42
N LYS A 306 -9.00 20.47 29.22
CA LYS A 306 -9.05 19.64 28.04
C LYS A 306 -9.70 20.41 26.88
N VAL A 307 -9.12 20.28 25.70
CA VAL A 307 -9.63 20.87 24.46
C VAL A 307 -9.76 19.82 23.39
N LEU A 308 -10.69 19.99 22.45
CA LEU A 308 -10.77 19.18 21.24
C LEU A 308 -9.69 19.61 20.23
N ALA A 309 -9.56 20.92 20.06
CA ALA A 309 -8.52 21.55 19.24
C ALA A 309 -8.17 22.91 19.80
N ALA A 310 -6.95 23.37 19.52
CA ALA A 310 -6.50 24.75 19.79
C ALA A 310 -5.96 25.32 18.48
N ILE A 311 -6.23 26.62 18.25
CA ILE A 311 -5.69 27.37 17.12
C ILE A 311 -4.82 28.45 17.69
N GLN A 312 -3.53 28.44 17.34
CA GLN A 312 -2.58 29.47 17.72
C GLN A 312 -2.32 30.38 16.53
N ILE A 313 -2.28 31.70 16.74
CA ILE A 313 -1.99 32.71 15.73
C ILE A 313 -0.87 33.57 16.29
N ILE A 314 0.29 33.57 15.61
CA ILE A 314 1.47 34.29 16.02
C ILE A 314 1.49 35.64 15.30
N LYS A 315 1.24 36.72 16.04
CA LYS A 315 1.03 38.07 15.47
C LYS A 315 2.33 38.82 15.17
N ASP A 316 3.45 38.38 15.73
CA ASP A 316 4.73 39.10 15.70
C ASP A 316 5.88 38.17 15.31
N ALA A 317 5.67 37.36 14.28
CA ALA A 317 6.76 36.65 13.65
C ALA A 317 7.54 37.69 12.82
N GLY A 318 8.67 38.16 13.37
CA GLY A 318 9.58 39.04 12.63
C GLY A 318 9.94 38.39 11.29
N SER A 319 10.14 39.22 10.27
CA SER A 319 10.34 38.84 8.84
C SER A 319 11.49 37.81 8.57
N GLN A 320 12.22 37.40 9.61
CA GLN A 320 13.30 36.41 9.51
C GLN A 320 12.84 34.95 9.68
N ASP A 321 11.68 34.70 10.30
CA ASP A 321 11.21 33.30 10.53
C ASP A 321 10.43 32.74 9.35
N LEU A 322 9.84 33.56 8.50
CA LEU A 322 9.10 33.13 7.31
C LEU A 322 10.02 32.50 6.24
N HIS A 323 11.31 32.90 6.20
CA HIS A 323 12.29 32.31 5.28
C HIS A 323 12.97 31.04 5.84
N ARG A 324 12.88 30.74 7.13
CA ARG A 324 13.49 29.55 7.72
C ARG A 324 12.75 28.27 7.35
N HIS A 325 11.45 28.31 7.12
CA HIS A 325 10.71 27.12 6.70
C HIS A 325 11.06 26.69 5.27
N SER A 326 11.30 27.64 4.35
CA SER A 326 11.68 27.30 2.97
C SER A 326 13.13 26.79 2.84
N THR A 327 14.04 27.28 3.69
CA THR A 327 15.47 26.86 3.66
C THR A 327 15.72 25.59 4.46
N ALA A 328 14.90 25.25 5.43
CA ALA A 328 14.97 23.96 6.12
C ALA A 328 14.55 22.80 5.21
N HIS A 329 13.66 23.04 4.25
CA HIS A 329 13.22 22.07 3.26
C HIS A 329 14.34 21.67 2.29
N GLU A 330 15.15 22.63 1.81
CA GLU A 330 16.30 22.34 0.94
C GLU A 330 17.45 21.62 1.69
N ALA A 331 17.67 21.94 2.96
CA ALA A 331 18.73 21.32 3.75
C ALA A 331 18.41 19.91 4.25
N ALA A 332 17.13 19.52 4.35
CA ALA A 332 16.71 18.18 4.74
C ALA A 332 16.78 17.19 3.57
N HIS A 333 16.56 17.65 2.34
CA HIS A 333 16.65 16.81 1.14
C HIS A 333 18.09 16.36 0.83
N ASP A 334 19.09 17.17 1.17
CA ASP A 334 20.51 16.85 0.93
C ASP A 334 21.12 15.88 1.95
N LYS A 335 20.40 15.55 3.04
CA LYS A 335 20.89 14.66 4.10
C LYS A 335 20.28 13.27 4.12
N LEU A 336 19.37 12.96 3.19
CA LEU A 336 18.70 11.65 3.11
C LEU A 336 19.14 10.80 1.91
N THR A 337 20.28 11.11 1.30
CA THR A 337 20.94 10.19 0.37
C THR A 337 21.91 9.29 1.13
N PHE A 338 21.38 8.17 1.58
CA PHE A 338 22.14 6.93 1.86
C PHE A 338 21.36 5.73 1.34
#